data_73c30c2f3b2451a0f9c4f3384f4cc043
#
_entry.id   73c30c2f3b2451a0f9c4f3384f4cc043
#
_cell.length_a   1.000
_cell.length_b   1.000
_cell.length_c   1.000
_cell.angle_alpha   90.00
_cell.angle_beta   90.00
_cell.angle_gamma   90.00
#
_symmetry.space_group_name_H-M   'P 1'
#
loop_
_entity.id
_entity.type
_entity.pdbx_description
1 polymer ?
#
loop_
_entity_poly.entity_id
_entity_poly.type
_entity_poly.pdbx_seq_one_letter_code
_entity_poly.pdbx_strand_id
1 'polypeptide(L)'
;MTVHFIGAGPGAPDLLTLRGRNLIAQCDLCLYAGSLVPDEILAHCPPHAQKINTAPLNLEEIIKEIKVGIENGASIVRLHSGDLSVWSAMGEQLRRLRLEGIHYTVTPGVPSFAAAAAALETELTLPGVAQSVVLTRTSGRASKMPKGETLDNFAKTGATLAIHLSIQVLEDVVEQVTPHFGPKCPCAVIFRATWPEQKIFRGTLDTIINAVDPDIERTALI
;
A
#
# COMPACT_ATOMS: atom_id res chain seq x y z
N MET A 1 1.21 -11.32 25.83
CA MET A 1 0.66 -10.13 25.12
C MET A 1 0.72 -10.33 23.65
N THR A 2 -0.10 -9.63 22.87
CA THR A 2 -0.25 -9.84 21.42
C THR A 2 -0.04 -8.53 20.70
N VAL A 3 0.74 -8.52 19.62
CA VAL A 3 0.92 -7.39 18.71
C VAL A 3 -0.08 -7.54 17.56
N HIS A 4 -0.91 -6.53 17.32
CA HIS A 4 -1.91 -6.55 16.27
C HIS A 4 -1.44 -5.75 15.06
N PHE A 5 -1.06 -6.44 13.98
CA PHE A 5 -0.77 -5.81 12.69
C PHE A 5 -2.07 -5.54 11.95
N ILE A 6 -2.29 -4.30 11.52
CA ILE A 6 -3.57 -3.85 10.98
C ILE A 6 -3.33 -3.07 9.68
N GLY A 7 -4.06 -3.44 8.62
CA GLY A 7 -4.18 -2.64 7.42
C GLY A 7 -5.08 -1.44 7.68
N ALA A 8 -4.52 -0.24 7.58
CA ALA A 8 -5.22 1.01 7.88
C ALA A 8 -6.12 1.51 6.73
N GLY A 9 -6.20 0.77 5.64
CA GLY A 9 -6.95 1.17 4.46
C GLY A 9 -6.19 2.14 3.55
N PRO A 10 -6.79 2.55 2.42
CA PRO A 10 -6.11 3.29 1.36
C PRO A 10 -6.01 4.80 1.63
N GLY A 11 -6.78 5.32 2.57
CA GLY A 11 -6.83 6.75 2.91
C GLY A 11 -8.07 7.11 3.70
N ALA A 12 -9.26 7.00 3.12
CA ALA A 12 -10.51 7.34 3.80
C ALA A 12 -10.70 6.54 5.10
N PRO A 13 -11.00 7.20 6.23
CA PRO A 13 -11.07 6.54 7.54
C PRO A 13 -12.23 5.55 7.67
N ASP A 14 -13.30 5.71 6.90
CA ASP A 14 -14.45 4.79 6.85
C ASP A 14 -14.16 3.49 6.07
N LEU A 15 -13.02 3.40 5.40
CA LEU A 15 -12.52 2.17 4.78
C LEU A 15 -11.63 1.35 5.72
N LEU A 16 -11.48 1.76 6.95
CA LEU A 16 -10.89 0.95 8.01
C LEU A 16 -11.84 -0.21 8.35
N THR A 17 -11.32 -1.43 8.44
CA THR A 17 -12.16 -2.56 8.83
C THR A 17 -12.66 -2.40 10.27
N LEU A 18 -13.87 -2.86 10.55
CA LEU A 18 -14.44 -2.84 11.92
C LEU A 18 -13.53 -3.53 12.94
N ARG A 19 -12.89 -4.64 12.56
CA ARG A 19 -11.92 -5.32 13.41
C ARG A 19 -10.69 -4.42 13.69
N GLY A 20 -10.14 -3.80 12.65
CA GLY A 20 -9.01 -2.87 12.78
C GLY A 20 -9.34 -1.72 13.73
N ARG A 21 -10.46 -1.06 13.51
CA ARG A 21 -10.96 0.02 14.37
C ARG A 21 -11.10 -0.41 15.84
N ASN A 22 -11.71 -1.57 16.09
CA ASN A 22 -11.94 -2.06 17.46
C ASN A 22 -10.63 -2.38 18.18
N LEU A 23 -9.62 -2.90 17.47
CA LEU A 23 -8.28 -3.14 18.03
C LEU A 23 -7.54 -1.82 18.31
N ILE A 24 -7.61 -0.85 17.40
CA ILE A 24 -7.02 0.48 17.59
C ILE A 24 -7.64 1.19 18.81
N ALA A 25 -8.95 1.09 18.98
CA ALA A 25 -9.68 1.73 20.10
C ALA A 25 -9.33 1.14 21.50
N GLN A 26 -8.55 0.08 21.56
CA GLN A 26 -8.17 -0.59 22.80
C GLN A 26 -6.66 -0.63 23.02
N CYS A 27 -5.87 0.05 22.18
CA CYS A 27 -4.42 0.01 22.28
C CYS A 27 -3.85 1.00 23.31
N ASP A 28 -2.74 0.64 23.90
CA ASP A 28 -1.89 1.51 24.71
C ASP A 28 -0.73 2.08 23.90
N LEU A 29 -0.28 1.33 22.88
CA LEU A 29 0.80 1.71 21.98
C LEU A 29 0.39 1.50 20.51
N CYS A 30 0.44 2.57 19.73
CA CYS A 30 0.17 2.56 18.30
C CYS A 30 1.45 2.92 17.52
N LEU A 31 2.00 1.95 16.80
CA LEU A 31 3.11 2.15 15.87
C LEU A 31 2.53 2.32 14.45
N TYR A 32 2.82 3.41 13.75
CA TYR A 32 2.21 3.67 12.44
C TYR A 32 3.20 4.10 11.35
N ALA A 33 2.85 3.87 10.10
CA ALA A 33 3.75 4.03 8.94
C ALA A 33 3.78 5.49 8.40
N GLY A 34 3.97 6.46 9.28
CA GLY A 34 4.13 7.87 8.90
C GLY A 34 2.93 8.47 8.18
N SER A 35 3.20 9.38 7.26
CA SER A 35 2.18 10.14 6.50
C SER A 35 1.28 9.31 5.58
N LEU A 36 1.51 8.01 5.50
CA LEU A 36 0.63 7.08 4.77
C LEU A 36 -0.56 6.58 5.61
N VAL A 37 -0.61 6.92 6.90
CA VAL A 37 -1.73 6.66 7.79
C VAL A 37 -2.32 8.01 8.20
N PRO A 38 -3.55 8.33 7.79
CA PRO A 38 -4.21 9.60 8.12
C PRO A 38 -4.39 9.82 9.63
N ASP A 39 -4.41 11.07 10.07
CA ASP A 39 -4.64 11.44 11.47
C ASP A 39 -6.02 11.00 11.96
N GLU A 40 -7.02 10.95 11.08
CA GLU A 40 -8.36 10.46 11.37
C GLU A 40 -8.37 8.98 11.78
N ILE A 41 -7.47 8.16 11.22
CA ILE A 41 -7.26 6.78 11.67
C ILE A 41 -6.62 6.76 13.06
N LEU A 42 -5.63 7.61 13.30
CA LEU A 42 -4.97 7.74 14.61
C LEU A 42 -5.89 8.32 15.69
N ALA A 43 -6.95 9.02 15.31
CA ALA A 43 -7.97 9.53 16.21
C ALA A 43 -8.82 8.42 16.87
N HIS A 44 -8.82 7.19 16.30
CA HIS A 44 -9.43 6.04 16.94
C HIS A 44 -8.64 5.49 18.14
N CYS A 45 -7.37 5.86 18.30
CA CYS A 45 -6.59 5.50 19.49
C CYS A 45 -7.15 6.18 20.73
N PRO A 46 -7.17 5.50 21.90
CA PRO A 46 -7.52 6.13 23.16
C PRO A 46 -6.63 7.35 23.46
N PRO A 47 -7.12 8.34 24.22
CA PRO A 47 -6.33 9.54 24.54
C PRO A 47 -5.01 9.26 25.27
N HIS A 48 -4.93 8.17 26.03
CA HIS A 48 -3.72 7.74 26.75
C HIS A 48 -2.72 6.99 25.86
N ALA A 49 -3.15 6.52 24.69
CA ALA A 49 -2.30 5.69 23.85
C ALA A 49 -1.10 6.48 23.31
N GLN A 50 0.09 5.90 23.49
CA GLN A 50 1.30 6.42 22.87
C GLN A 50 1.26 6.14 21.37
N LYS A 51 1.54 7.16 20.55
CA LYS A 51 1.60 7.06 19.09
C LYS A 51 3.01 7.28 18.61
N ILE A 52 3.62 6.28 17.96
CA ILE A 52 4.99 6.34 17.46
C ILE A 52 4.99 6.26 15.93
N ASN A 53 5.48 7.32 15.30
CA ASN A 53 5.74 7.33 13.86
C ASN A 53 6.98 6.49 13.56
N THR A 54 6.83 5.42 12.77
CA THR A 54 7.91 4.51 12.43
C THR A 54 8.60 4.82 11.10
N ALA A 55 8.20 5.89 10.39
CA ALA A 55 8.82 6.25 9.12
C ALA A 55 10.34 6.53 9.23
N PRO A 56 10.86 7.17 10.31
CA PRO A 56 12.29 7.36 10.49
C PRO A 56 13.01 6.13 11.09
N LEU A 57 12.28 5.11 11.54
CA LEU A 57 12.84 3.99 12.28
C LEU A 57 13.25 2.84 11.35
N ASN A 58 14.35 2.20 11.66
CA ASN A 58 14.74 0.92 11.06
C ASN A 58 14.05 -0.27 11.74
N LEU A 59 14.24 -1.49 11.21
CA LEU A 59 13.60 -2.70 11.73
C LEU A 59 13.93 -2.96 13.20
N GLU A 60 15.21 -2.82 13.60
CA GLU A 60 15.65 -3.09 14.97
C GLU A 60 15.02 -2.12 15.97
N GLU A 61 14.90 -0.85 15.58
CA GLU A 61 14.24 0.18 16.38
C GLU A 61 12.74 -0.11 16.54
N ILE A 62 12.05 -0.52 15.47
CA ILE A 62 10.64 -0.91 15.54
C ILE A 62 10.45 -2.11 16.48
N ILE A 63 11.28 -3.14 16.38
CA ILE A 63 11.22 -4.33 17.24
C ILE A 63 11.50 -3.93 18.69
N LYS A 64 12.45 -3.04 18.93
CA LYS A 64 12.75 -2.51 20.27
C LYS A 64 11.52 -1.82 20.89
N GLU A 65 10.84 -0.95 20.17
CA GLU A 65 9.62 -0.28 20.65
C GLU A 65 8.51 -1.29 21.00
N ILE A 66 8.34 -2.33 20.18
CA ILE A 66 7.38 -3.41 20.45
C ILE A 66 7.76 -4.14 21.75
N LYS A 67 9.04 -4.47 21.98
CA LYS A 67 9.51 -5.17 23.19
C LYS A 67 9.30 -4.34 24.44
N VAL A 68 9.66 -3.07 24.40
CA VAL A 68 9.41 -2.14 25.51
C VAL A 68 7.92 -2.05 25.84
N GLY A 69 7.05 -1.98 24.81
CA GLY A 69 5.61 -2.01 25.01
C GLY A 69 5.13 -3.30 25.69
N ILE A 70 5.65 -4.46 25.28
CA ILE A 70 5.32 -5.76 25.91
C ILE A 70 5.76 -5.82 27.37
N GLU A 71 6.98 -5.38 27.68
CA GLU A 71 7.54 -5.34 29.04
C GLU A 71 6.69 -4.45 29.96
N ASN A 72 6.13 -3.37 29.42
CA ASN A 72 5.22 -2.44 30.13
C ASN A 72 3.76 -2.92 30.20
N GLY A 73 3.44 -4.09 29.67
CA GLY A 73 2.09 -4.60 29.69
C GLY A 73 1.12 -4.00 28.67
N ALA A 74 1.62 -3.28 27.67
CA ALA A 74 0.82 -2.56 26.70
C ALA A 74 0.10 -3.46 25.69
N SER A 75 -1.12 -3.09 25.33
CA SER A 75 -1.81 -3.56 24.11
C SER A 75 -1.27 -2.82 22.90
N ILE A 76 -0.68 -3.54 21.94
CA ILE A 76 0.10 -2.94 20.85
C ILE A 76 -0.59 -3.13 19.52
N VAL A 77 -0.75 -2.03 18.76
CA VAL A 77 -1.16 -2.08 17.35
C VAL A 77 -0.05 -1.56 16.45
N ARG A 78 0.13 -2.20 15.30
CA ARG A 78 1.06 -1.82 14.24
C ARG A 78 0.26 -1.55 12.96
N LEU A 79 0.14 -0.27 12.58
CA LEU A 79 -0.62 0.17 11.42
C LEU A 79 0.26 0.26 10.17
N HIS A 80 -0.23 -0.32 9.09
CA HIS A 80 0.34 -0.21 7.76
C HIS A 80 -0.69 0.40 6.80
N SER A 81 -0.27 1.23 5.86
CA SER A 81 -1.14 1.77 4.81
C SER A 81 -1.73 0.66 3.94
N GLY A 82 -2.95 0.83 3.49
CA GLY A 82 -3.63 -0.12 2.62
C GLY A 82 -3.89 -1.46 3.30
N ASP A 83 -3.41 -2.51 2.66
CA ASP A 83 -3.39 -3.90 3.16
C ASP A 83 -1.95 -4.37 3.36
N LEU A 84 -1.77 -5.31 4.30
CA LEU A 84 -0.45 -5.80 4.68
C LEU A 84 0.13 -6.84 3.71
N SER A 85 -0.66 -7.38 2.79
CA SER A 85 -0.24 -8.46 1.89
C SER A 85 0.69 -8.00 0.77
N VAL A 86 0.74 -6.69 0.46
CA VAL A 86 1.55 -6.14 -0.63
C VAL A 86 2.46 -5.00 -0.17
N TRP A 87 3.76 -5.14 -0.37
CA TRP A 87 4.84 -4.15 -0.11
C TRP A 87 4.81 -3.46 1.26
N SER A 88 4.30 -4.12 2.28
CA SER A 88 4.17 -3.57 3.64
C SER A 88 5.41 -3.75 4.51
N ALA A 89 6.41 -4.54 4.08
CA ALA A 89 7.54 -4.98 4.89
C ALA A 89 7.14 -5.70 6.20
N MET A 90 5.91 -6.19 6.29
CA MET A 90 5.41 -6.93 7.45
C MET A 90 6.16 -8.24 7.67
N GLY A 91 6.47 -8.97 6.60
CA GLY A 91 7.05 -10.32 6.67
C GLY A 91 8.30 -10.40 7.54
N GLU A 92 9.20 -9.42 7.41
CA GLU A 92 10.43 -9.38 8.21
C GLU A 92 10.14 -9.07 9.69
N GLN A 93 9.21 -8.18 9.98
CA GLN A 93 8.78 -7.90 11.36
C GLN A 93 8.17 -9.16 11.99
N LEU A 94 7.27 -9.87 11.30
CA LEU A 94 6.68 -11.11 11.79
C LEU A 94 7.72 -12.21 12.01
N ARG A 95 8.72 -12.32 11.12
CA ARG A 95 9.83 -13.27 11.29
C ARG A 95 10.59 -13.00 12.60
N ARG A 96 10.89 -11.74 12.89
CA ARG A 96 11.60 -11.35 14.13
C ARG A 96 10.76 -11.65 15.37
N LEU A 97 9.46 -11.30 15.36
CA LEU A 97 8.57 -11.60 16.49
C LEU A 97 8.46 -13.10 16.77
N ARG A 98 8.39 -13.94 15.72
CA ARG A 98 8.39 -15.40 15.88
C ARG A 98 9.65 -15.91 16.56
N LEU A 99 10.83 -15.43 16.17
CA LEU A 99 12.11 -15.81 16.76
C LEU A 99 12.20 -15.48 18.25
N GLU A 100 11.50 -14.43 18.66
CA GLU A 100 11.46 -13.96 20.05
C GLU A 100 10.25 -14.50 20.83
N GLY A 101 9.45 -15.40 20.24
CA GLY A 101 8.28 -15.99 20.89
C GLY A 101 7.14 -15.01 21.15
N ILE A 102 7.11 -13.87 20.46
CA ILE A 102 6.10 -12.84 20.63
C ILE A 102 4.86 -13.17 19.77
N HIS A 103 3.70 -13.26 20.40
CA HIS A 103 2.44 -13.51 19.72
C HIS A 103 1.97 -12.29 18.93
N TYR A 104 1.41 -12.52 17.75
CA TYR A 104 0.82 -11.48 16.92
C TYR A 104 -0.42 -11.96 16.18
N THR A 105 -1.23 -11.02 15.73
CA THR A 105 -2.33 -11.24 14.78
C THR A 105 -2.18 -10.30 13.58
N VAL A 106 -2.81 -10.67 12.46
CA VAL A 106 -2.86 -9.86 11.25
C VAL A 106 -4.31 -9.61 10.89
N THR A 107 -4.68 -8.33 10.75
CA THR A 107 -5.99 -7.89 10.29
C THR A 107 -5.84 -7.25 8.92
N PRO A 108 -6.49 -7.76 7.87
CA PRO A 108 -6.40 -7.18 6.54
C PRO A 108 -7.00 -5.78 6.48
N GLY A 109 -6.58 -5.01 5.49
CA GLY A 109 -7.14 -3.71 5.13
C GLY A 109 -7.69 -3.68 3.71
N VAL A 110 -8.20 -2.54 3.27
CA VAL A 110 -8.56 -2.31 1.87
C VAL A 110 -7.31 -1.86 1.11
N PRO A 111 -6.84 -2.62 0.12
CA PRO A 111 -5.63 -2.27 -0.62
C PRO A 111 -5.88 -1.13 -1.62
N SER A 112 -4.82 -0.36 -1.91
CA SER A 112 -4.93 0.82 -2.79
C SER A 112 -5.35 0.49 -4.22
N PHE A 113 -5.03 -0.69 -4.75
CA PHE A 113 -5.49 -1.08 -6.10
C PHE A 113 -7.01 -1.28 -6.16
N ALA A 114 -7.63 -1.82 -5.10
CA ALA A 114 -9.08 -1.96 -5.02
C ALA A 114 -9.76 -0.58 -4.86
N ALA A 115 -9.17 0.31 -4.07
CA ALA A 115 -9.64 1.69 -3.95
C ALA A 115 -9.53 2.46 -5.27
N ALA A 116 -8.43 2.26 -6.00
CA ALA A 116 -8.25 2.85 -7.33
C ALA A 116 -9.28 2.33 -8.34
N ALA A 117 -9.57 1.02 -8.35
CA ALA A 117 -10.61 0.44 -9.18
C ALA A 117 -11.99 1.04 -8.88
N ALA A 118 -12.33 1.20 -7.59
CA ALA A 118 -13.57 1.85 -7.17
C ALA A 118 -13.63 3.33 -7.62
N ALA A 119 -12.54 4.09 -7.48
CA ALA A 119 -12.45 5.47 -7.94
C ALA A 119 -12.55 5.60 -9.47
N LEU A 120 -12.14 4.56 -10.20
CA LEU A 120 -12.29 4.47 -11.66
C LEU A 120 -13.68 3.98 -12.08
N GLU A 121 -14.49 3.48 -11.14
CA GLU A 121 -15.79 2.82 -11.41
C GLU A 121 -15.63 1.65 -12.38
N THR A 122 -14.58 0.84 -12.19
CA THR A 122 -14.25 -0.26 -13.09
C THR A 122 -13.91 -1.53 -12.33
N GLU A 123 -14.20 -2.66 -12.97
CA GLU A 123 -13.71 -3.97 -12.56
C GLU A 123 -12.36 -4.23 -13.23
N LEU A 124 -11.39 -4.77 -12.48
CA LEU A 124 -10.06 -5.07 -13.01
C LEU A 124 -10.03 -6.33 -13.89
N THR A 125 -11.06 -7.16 -13.78
CA THR A 125 -11.22 -8.44 -14.50
C THR A 125 -12.37 -8.37 -15.49
N LEU A 126 -12.29 -7.43 -16.46
CA LEU A 126 -13.36 -7.20 -17.44
C LEU A 126 -13.49 -8.37 -18.43
N PRO A 127 -14.70 -8.96 -18.59
CA PRO A 127 -14.94 -10.00 -19.59
C PRO A 127 -14.58 -9.51 -21.01
N GLY A 128 -13.87 -10.37 -21.76
CA GLY A 128 -13.44 -10.05 -23.12
C GLY A 128 -12.22 -9.10 -23.22
N VAL A 129 -11.76 -8.56 -22.10
CA VAL A 129 -10.55 -7.69 -22.05
C VAL A 129 -9.42 -8.42 -21.31
N ALA A 130 -9.57 -8.63 -20.01
CA ALA A 130 -8.59 -9.34 -19.19
C ALA A 130 -9.30 -10.02 -18.01
N GLN A 131 -8.92 -11.27 -17.72
CA GLN A 131 -9.44 -12.04 -16.58
C GLN A 131 -8.38 -12.26 -15.49
N SER A 132 -7.25 -11.59 -15.62
CA SER A 132 -6.12 -11.66 -14.68
C SER A 132 -5.65 -10.26 -14.33
N VAL A 133 -5.17 -10.09 -13.10
CA VAL A 133 -4.60 -8.85 -12.62
C VAL A 133 -3.19 -9.13 -12.11
N VAL A 134 -2.22 -8.38 -12.60
CA VAL A 134 -0.85 -8.42 -12.11
C VAL A 134 -0.61 -7.21 -11.21
N LEU A 135 -0.38 -7.45 -9.94
CA LEU A 135 0.09 -6.44 -9.00
C LEU A 135 1.62 -6.42 -9.07
N THR A 136 2.19 -5.34 -9.54
CA THR A 136 3.63 -5.23 -9.73
C THR A 136 4.15 -3.82 -9.44
N ARG A 137 5.46 -3.65 -9.58
CA ARG A 137 6.17 -2.38 -9.50
C ARG A 137 7.41 -2.42 -10.40
N THR A 138 8.08 -1.31 -10.57
CA THR A 138 9.42 -1.27 -11.16
C THR A 138 10.51 -1.50 -10.09
N SER A 139 11.73 -1.77 -10.53
CA SER A 139 12.89 -1.80 -9.63
C SER A 139 13.09 -0.45 -8.98
N GLY A 140 13.17 -0.41 -7.66
CA GLY A 140 13.40 0.80 -6.89
C GLY A 140 14.76 0.79 -6.17
N ARG A 141 15.10 1.90 -5.53
CA ARG A 141 16.35 2.05 -4.76
C ARG A 141 16.44 1.05 -3.60
N ALA A 142 15.31 0.75 -2.94
CA ALA A 142 15.27 -0.12 -1.76
C ALA A 142 15.38 -1.61 -2.11
N SER A 143 14.84 -2.04 -3.26
CA SER A 143 14.91 -3.44 -3.68
C SER A 143 14.76 -3.57 -5.20
N LYS A 144 15.57 -4.46 -5.78
CA LYS A 144 15.46 -4.84 -7.19
C LYS A 144 14.31 -5.82 -7.37
N MET A 145 13.70 -5.82 -8.56
CA MET A 145 12.77 -6.86 -8.96
C MET A 145 13.53 -8.17 -9.26
N PRO A 146 12.91 -9.33 -9.00
CA PRO A 146 13.44 -10.62 -9.45
C PRO A 146 13.68 -10.63 -10.97
N LYS A 147 14.67 -11.38 -11.43
CA LYS A 147 15.15 -11.35 -12.82
C LYS A 147 14.07 -11.59 -13.89
N GLY A 148 13.02 -12.35 -13.56
CA GLY A 148 11.91 -12.65 -14.49
C GLY A 148 10.69 -11.73 -14.33
N GLU A 149 10.64 -10.90 -13.29
CA GLU A 149 9.50 -10.04 -12.97
C GLU A 149 9.69 -8.64 -13.59
N THR A 150 9.62 -8.57 -14.92
CA THR A 150 9.71 -7.31 -15.66
C THR A 150 8.36 -6.89 -16.20
N LEU A 151 8.14 -5.58 -16.38
CA LEU A 151 6.92 -5.06 -17.01
C LEU A 151 6.71 -5.65 -18.41
N ASP A 152 7.78 -5.81 -19.19
CA ASP A 152 7.75 -6.46 -20.50
C ASP A 152 7.19 -7.89 -20.42
N ASN A 153 7.65 -8.70 -19.45
CA ASN A 153 7.14 -10.06 -19.28
C ASN A 153 5.69 -10.10 -18.82
N PHE A 154 5.29 -9.21 -17.93
CA PHE A 154 3.90 -9.14 -17.47
C PHE A 154 2.97 -8.61 -18.56
N ALA A 155 3.39 -7.63 -19.35
CA ALA A 155 2.61 -7.07 -20.45
C ALA A 155 2.32 -8.12 -21.55
N LYS A 156 3.24 -9.05 -21.82
CA LYS A 156 3.04 -10.19 -22.74
C LYS A 156 1.85 -11.08 -22.39
N THR A 157 1.43 -11.08 -21.13
CA THR A 157 0.29 -11.89 -20.68
C THR A 157 -1.06 -11.32 -21.11
N GLY A 158 -1.13 -10.03 -21.45
CA GLY A 158 -2.38 -9.32 -21.72
C GLY A 158 -3.25 -9.08 -20.48
N ALA A 159 -2.72 -9.34 -19.28
CA ALA A 159 -3.42 -9.10 -18.01
C ALA A 159 -3.55 -7.61 -17.72
N THR A 160 -4.55 -7.22 -16.93
CA THR A 160 -4.61 -5.88 -16.35
C THR A 160 -3.40 -5.67 -15.43
N LEU A 161 -2.64 -4.60 -15.63
CA LEU A 161 -1.51 -4.25 -14.78
C LEU A 161 -1.90 -3.18 -13.77
N ALA A 162 -1.69 -3.44 -12.49
CA ALA A 162 -1.75 -2.47 -11.41
C ALA A 162 -0.33 -2.23 -10.91
N ILE A 163 0.29 -1.13 -11.38
CA ILE A 163 1.72 -0.86 -11.19
C ILE A 163 1.89 0.14 -10.06
N HIS A 164 2.43 -0.34 -8.94
CA HIS A 164 2.67 0.42 -7.73
C HIS A 164 4.07 1.04 -7.69
N LEU A 165 4.27 2.05 -6.84
CA LEU A 165 5.60 2.61 -6.51
C LEU A 165 6.44 3.04 -7.72
N SER A 166 5.83 3.35 -8.86
CA SER A 166 6.51 3.53 -10.15
C SER A 166 6.15 4.85 -10.85
N ILE A 167 5.45 5.75 -10.19
CA ILE A 167 5.03 7.02 -10.82
C ILE A 167 6.21 7.88 -11.24
N GLN A 168 7.33 7.86 -10.52
CA GLN A 168 8.55 8.60 -10.84
C GLN A 168 9.23 8.16 -12.14
N VAL A 169 8.85 7.00 -12.66
CA VAL A 169 9.38 6.41 -13.89
C VAL A 169 8.23 6.07 -14.85
N LEU A 170 7.19 6.92 -14.87
CA LEU A 170 6.01 6.72 -15.72
C LEU A 170 6.37 6.58 -17.20
N GLU A 171 7.32 7.36 -17.68
CA GLU A 171 7.81 7.29 -19.07
C GLU A 171 8.39 5.90 -19.38
N ASP A 172 9.26 5.39 -18.52
CA ASP A 172 9.86 4.04 -18.65
C ASP A 172 8.78 2.95 -18.59
N VAL A 173 7.75 3.14 -17.74
CA VAL A 173 6.60 2.21 -17.65
C VAL A 173 5.88 2.17 -18.99
N VAL A 174 5.52 3.32 -19.53
CA VAL A 174 4.80 3.43 -20.82
C VAL A 174 5.63 2.84 -21.96
N GLU A 175 6.93 3.14 -22.03
CA GLU A 175 7.83 2.59 -23.03
C GLU A 175 7.87 1.05 -23.02
N GLN A 176 7.96 0.45 -21.83
CA GLN A 176 8.04 -1.01 -21.68
C GLN A 176 6.74 -1.74 -22.01
N VAL A 177 5.57 -1.15 -21.74
CA VAL A 177 4.31 -1.87 -21.94
C VAL A 177 3.65 -1.59 -23.29
N THR A 178 3.94 -0.45 -23.94
CA THR A 178 3.34 -0.04 -25.23
C THR A 178 3.55 -1.07 -26.37
N PRO A 179 4.71 -1.75 -26.51
CA PRO A 179 4.89 -2.75 -27.55
C PRO A 179 3.90 -3.92 -27.48
N HIS A 180 3.33 -4.19 -26.30
CA HIS A 180 2.43 -5.32 -26.06
C HIS A 180 0.95 -4.92 -26.07
N PHE A 181 0.62 -3.78 -25.46
CA PHE A 181 -0.76 -3.31 -25.38
C PHE A 181 -1.17 -2.38 -26.52
N GLY A 182 -0.20 -1.78 -27.20
CA GLY A 182 -0.43 -0.75 -28.21
C GLY A 182 -0.65 0.64 -27.60
N PRO A 183 -0.36 1.70 -28.39
CA PRO A 183 -0.39 3.09 -27.88
C PRO A 183 -1.78 3.56 -27.47
N LYS A 184 -2.84 2.95 -28.00
CA LYS A 184 -4.25 3.30 -27.68
C LYS A 184 -4.82 2.51 -26.51
N CYS A 185 -4.03 1.67 -25.84
CA CYS A 185 -4.49 0.98 -24.65
C CYS A 185 -4.88 1.98 -23.57
N PRO A 186 -6.08 1.86 -22.97
CA PRO A 186 -6.49 2.72 -21.86
C PRO A 186 -5.52 2.63 -20.68
N CYS A 187 -5.17 3.78 -20.14
CA CYS A 187 -4.30 3.93 -18.99
C CYS A 187 -4.87 4.97 -18.02
N ALA A 188 -4.77 4.71 -16.74
CA ALA A 188 -5.13 5.67 -15.72
C ALA A 188 -4.05 5.77 -14.64
N VAL A 189 -3.88 6.96 -14.08
CA VAL A 189 -3.06 7.19 -12.89
C VAL A 189 -3.96 7.75 -11.80
N ILE A 190 -3.95 7.08 -10.65
CA ILE A 190 -4.76 7.47 -9.50
C ILE A 190 -3.83 7.89 -8.37
N PHE A 191 -3.81 9.17 -8.08
CA PHE A 191 -3.07 9.75 -6.97
C PHE A 191 -3.94 9.79 -5.73
N ARG A 192 -3.42 9.28 -4.60
CA ARG A 192 -4.08 9.30 -3.29
C ARG A 192 -5.54 8.83 -3.34
N ALA A 193 -5.80 7.66 -3.92
CA ALA A 193 -7.16 7.10 -3.95
C ALA A 193 -7.80 7.14 -2.56
N THR A 194 -9.03 7.68 -2.48
CA THR A 194 -9.85 7.89 -1.28
C THR A 194 -9.42 9.00 -0.31
N TRP A 195 -8.31 9.65 -0.55
CA TRP A 195 -7.90 10.83 0.21
C TRP A 195 -8.65 12.09 -0.27
N PRO A 196 -8.74 13.15 0.55
CA PRO A 196 -9.33 14.43 0.11
C PRO A 196 -8.68 15.03 -1.14
N GLU A 197 -7.37 14.81 -1.31
CA GLU A 197 -6.59 15.29 -2.45
C GLU A 197 -6.55 14.31 -3.63
N GLN A 198 -7.45 13.32 -3.68
CA GLN A 198 -7.50 12.38 -4.78
C GLN A 198 -7.54 13.07 -6.13
N LYS A 199 -6.66 12.66 -7.05
CA LYS A 199 -6.69 13.04 -8.46
C LYS A 199 -6.72 11.79 -9.33
N ILE A 200 -7.49 11.85 -10.42
CA ILE A 200 -7.59 10.77 -11.40
C ILE A 200 -7.23 11.32 -12.76
N PHE A 201 -6.20 10.74 -13.37
CA PHE A 201 -5.78 11.05 -14.73
C PHE A 201 -6.14 9.88 -15.62
N ARG A 202 -6.89 10.12 -16.68
CA ARG A 202 -7.32 9.10 -17.64
C ARG A 202 -6.76 9.44 -19.02
N GLY A 203 -6.34 8.43 -19.74
CA GLY A 203 -5.81 8.56 -21.09
C GLY A 203 -5.56 7.21 -21.74
N THR A 204 -4.68 7.21 -22.68
CA THR A 204 -4.12 6.03 -23.33
C THR A 204 -2.61 6.05 -23.12
N LEU A 205 -1.91 4.96 -23.41
CA LEU A 205 -0.45 4.91 -23.23
C LEU A 205 0.29 6.04 -23.98
N ASP A 206 -0.22 6.50 -25.12
CA ASP A 206 0.37 7.60 -25.88
C ASP A 206 0.00 9.02 -25.36
N THR A 207 -0.92 9.13 -24.40
CA THR A 207 -1.36 10.44 -23.89
C THR A 207 -1.16 10.61 -22.38
N ILE A 208 -1.04 9.53 -21.61
CA ILE A 208 -1.07 9.56 -20.15
C ILE A 208 0.07 10.38 -19.54
N ILE A 209 1.25 10.36 -20.13
CA ILE A 209 2.42 11.11 -19.64
C ILE A 209 2.11 12.61 -19.59
N ASN A 210 1.48 13.14 -20.62
CA ASN A 210 1.10 14.56 -20.70
C ASN A 210 -0.14 14.91 -19.86
N ALA A 211 -0.92 13.92 -19.47
CA ALA A 211 -2.13 14.12 -18.68
C ALA A 211 -1.83 14.19 -17.16
N VAL A 212 -0.76 13.54 -16.72
CA VAL A 212 -0.40 13.47 -15.28
C VAL A 212 0.29 14.77 -14.86
N ASP A 213 -0.13 15.29 -13.72
CA ASP A 213 0.50 16.43 -13.06
C ASP A 213 1.96 16.10 -12.69
N PRO A 214 2.95 16.85 -13.21
CA PRO A 214 4.37 16.53 -13.01
C PRO A 214 4.83 16.60 -11.54
N ASP A 215 4.07 17.28 -10.68
CA ASP A 215 4.38 17.37 -9.26
C ASP A 215 4.05 16.09 -8.47
N ILE A 216 3.45 15.09 -9.12
CA ILE A 216 3.12 13.81 -8.49
C ILE A 216 4.30 12.86 -8.55
N GLU A 217 5.03 12.79 -7.45
CA GLU A 217 6.23 11.95 -7.32
C GLU A 217 5.99 10.63 -6.58
N ARG A 218 4.87 10.46 -5.87
CA ARG A 218 4.60 9.29 -5.02
C ARG A 218 3.11 9.13 -4.74
N THR A 219 2.73 8.01 -4.08
CA THR A 219 1.37 7.72 -3.62
C THR A 219 0.38 7.68 -4.79
N ALA A 220 0.82 7.18 -5.93
CA ALA A 220 0.00 6.97 -7.11
C ALA A 220 0.09 5.53 -7.60
N LEU A 221 -1.00 5.06 -8.20
CA LEU A 221 -1.13 3.78 -8.89
C LEU A 221 -1.31 4.03 -10.39
N ILE A 222 -0.60 3.28 -11.19
CA ILE A 222 -0.73 3.25 -12.64
C ILE A 222 -1.50 1.99 -13.03
#